data_6c29286653e8c3bc1a217a68c996b98e
#
_entry.id   6c29286653e8c3bc1a217a68c996b98e
#
_cell.length_a   1.000
_cell.length_b   1.000
_cell.length_c   1.000
_cell.angle_alpha   90.00
_cell.angle_beta   90.00
_cell.angle_gamma   90.00
#
_symmetry.space_group_name_H-M   'P 1'
#
loop_
_entity.id
_entity.type
_entity.pdbx_description
1 polymer ?
#
loop_
_entity_poly.entity_id
_entity_poly.type
_entity_poly.pdbx_seq_one_letter_code
_entity_poly.pdbx_strand_id
1 'polypeptide(L)'
;DNAQIIAGYVDDTVKEGIRRYWKVRRVTEQRQLIKRIDVRMKIELPVQFMQDTWALNSDGEIDKEQGQTMDISNNGLAVYMNHWFGVGESCIFTLPRIGTVSSGQKSHDVVGVVCWMRELPKGGAFRFVAGIQLRFADLEERKQMQEYVAYVKKRYKL
;
A
#
# COMPACT_ATOMS: atom_id res chain seq x y z
N ASP A 1 -20.10 8.87 -7.11
CA ASP A 1 -20.61 7.48 -7.07
C ASP A 1 -19.69 6.65 -6.19
N ASN A 2 -20.19 6.35 -4.98
CA ASN A 2 -19.47 5.50 -4.04
C ASN A 2 -19.62 4.05 -4.49
N ALA A 3 -18.61 3.48 -5.12
CA ALA A 3 -18.52 2.04 -5.32
C ALA A 3 -18.39 1.35 -3.95
N GLN A 4 -19.49 0.85 -3.42
CA GLN A 4 -19.46 -0.04 -2.27
C GLN A 4 -19.03 -1.42 -2.74
N ILE A 5 -17.90 -1.91 -2.27
CA ILE A 5 -17.55 -3.33 -2.42
C ILE A 5 -18.49 -4.09 -1.48
N ILE A 6 -19.48 -4.76 -2.08
CA ILE A 6 -20.37 -5.65 -1.36
C ILE A 6 -19.70 -7.03 -1.36
N ALA A 7 -19.13 -7.42 -0.24
CA ALA A 7 -18.73 -8.81 -0.03
C ALA A 7 -19.99 -9.63 0.21
N GLY A 8 -20.25 -10.61 -0.65
CA GLY A 8 -21.41 -11.50 -0.53
C GLY A 8 -21.08 -12.89 -1.07
N TYR A 9 -21.81 -13.88 -0.63
CA TYR A 9 -21.76 -15.21 -1.22
C TYR A 9 -22.79 -15.32 -2.35
N VAL A 10 -22.37 -15.90 -3.47
CA VAL A 10 -23.28 -16.24 -4.57
C VAL A 10 -24.03 -17.49 -4.18
N ASP A 11 -25.29 -17.36 -3.82
CA ASP A 11 -26.13 -18.48 -3.41
C ASP A 11 -26.65 -19.29 -4.60
N ASP A 12 -26.96 -18.62 -5.73
CA ASP A 12 -27.53 -19.30 -6.88
C ASP A 12 -27.48 -18.42 -8.14
N THR A 13 -27.63 -19.07 -9.30
CA THR A 13 -27.87 -18.40 -10.59
C THR A 13 -29.33 -18.49 -10.97
N VAL A 14 -30.03 -17.39 -10.98
CA VAL A 14 -31.43 -17.33 -11.43
C VAL A 14 -31.47 -17.03 -12.93
N LYS A 15 -32.18 -17.86 -13.70
CA LYS A 15 -32.45 -17.63 -15.11
C LYS A 15 -33.84 -17.02 -15.26
N GLU A 16 -33.90 -15.77 -15.68
CA GLU A 16 -35.14 -15.15 -16.14
C GLU A 16 -35.02 -14.80 -17.62
N GLY A 17 -35.67 -15.60 -18.47
CA GLY A 17 -35.61 -15.42 -19.93
C GLY A 17 -34.18 -15.61 -20.48
N ILE A 18 -33.71 -14.64 -21.26
CA ILE A 18 -32.38 -14.65 -21.90
C ILE A 18 -31.27 -14.11 -20.96
N ARG A 19 -31.63 -13.52 -19.84
CA ARG A 19 -30.68 -12.91 -18.90
C ARG A 19 -30.40 -13.84 -17.74
N ARG A 20 -29.11 -13.93 -17.37
CA ARG A 20 -28.65 -14.62 -16.17
C ARG A 20 -28.32 -13.58 -15.11
N TYR A 21 -28.87 -13.75 -13.93
CA TYR A 21 -28.61 -12.90 -12.78
C TYR A 21 -27.92 -13.72 -11.70
N TRP A 22 -27.03 -13.08 -10.97
CA TRP A 22 -26.41 -13.64 -9.77
C TRP A 22 -27.27 -13.23 -8.58
N LYS A 23 -27.82 -14.20 -7.84
CA LYS A 23 -28.49 -13.95 -6.58
C LYS A 23 -27.41 -13.87 -5.51
N VAL A 24 -27.10 -12.65 -5.09
CA VAL A 24 -26.10 -12.38 -4.05
C VAL A 24 -26.84 -12.19 -2.74
N ARG A 25 -26.60 -13.09 -1.77
CA ARG A 25 -27.06 -12.87 -0.41
C ARG A 25 -26.19 -11.78 0.22
N ARG A 26 -26.79 -10.66 0.55
CA ARG A 26 -26.12 -9.61 1.30
C ARG A 26 -25.84 -10.14 2.70
N VAL A 27 -24.57 -10.31 3.05
CA VAL A 27 -24.16 -10.59 4.43
C VAL A 27 -24.30 -9.29 5.21
N THR A 28 -25.49 -9.08 5.77
CA THR A 28 -25.77 -7.88 6.58
C THR A 28 -25.16 -7.96 7.97
N GLU A 29 -24.68 -9.12 8.36
CA GLU A 29 -24.06 -9.36 9.67
C GLU A 29 -22.57 -9.58 9.48
N GLN A 30 -21.84 -8.61 9.76
CA GLN A 30 -20.43 -8.44 10.06
C GLN A 30 -19.82 -7.29 9.27
N ARG A 31 -20.40 -6.12 9.39
CA ARG A 31 -19.52 -4.98 9.64
C ARG A 31 -18.96 -5.18 11.06
N GLN A 32 -18.19 -6.21 11.28
CA GLN A 32 -17.14 -6.08 12.25
C GLN A 32 -16.34 -4.91 11.73
N LEU A 33 -16.46 -3.79 12.41
CA LEU A 33 -15.42 -2.77 12.40
C LEU A 33 -14.15 -3.57 12.67
N ILE A 34 -13.44 -3.94 11.61
CA ILE A 34 -12.09 -4.47 11.73
C ILE A 34 -11.39 -3.28 12.38
N LYS A 35 -11.33 -3.32 13.72
CA LYS A 35 -10.54 -2.38 14.49
C LYS A 35 -9.16 -2.57 13.90
N ARG A 36 -8.72 -1.58 13.11
CA ARG A 36 -7.38 -1.61 12.55
C ARG A 36 -6.44 -1.81 13.71
N ILE A 37 -5.76 -2.95 13.72
CA ILE A 37 -4.82 -3.33 14.78
C ILE A 37 -3.65 -2.36 14.80
N ASP A 38 -3.34 -1.75 13.63
CA ASP A 38 -2.23 -0.82 13.47
C ASP A 38 -2.67 0.64 13.45
N VAL A 39 -2.03 1.43 14.29
CA VAL A 39 -2.13 2.89 14.25
C VAL A 39 -1.37 3.38 13.03
N ARG A 40 -2.06 4.08 12.14
CA ARG A 40 -1.46 4.77 11.00
C ARG A 40 -1.08 6.18 11.40
N MET A 41 0.15 6.52 11.13
CA MET A 41 0.66 7.87 11.33
C MET A 41 0.63 8.64 10.02
N LYS A 42 -0.04 9.77 9.99
CA LYS A 42 0.00 10.68 8.84
C LYS A 42 1.36 11.37 8.83
N ILE A 43 2.13 11.08 7.81
CA ILE A 43 3.45 11.68 7.62
C ILE A 43 3.84 11.65 6.15
N GLU A 44 4.37 12.75 5.69
CA GLU A 44 4.84 12.95 4.32
C GLU A 44 6.36 12.75 4.29
N LEU A 45 6.78 11.58 3.83
CA LEU A 45 8.19 11.24 3.60
C LEU A 45 8.40 10.97 2.11
N PRO A 46 9.49 11.48 1.51
CA PRO A 46 9.83 11.10 0.14
C PRO A 46 10.12 9.61 0.10
N VAL A 47 9.57 8.90 -0.88
CA VAL A 47 9.86 7.48 -1.11
C VAL A 47 10.24 7.28 -2.56
N GLN A 48 11.10 6.31 -2.80
CA GLN A 48 11.33 5.78 -4.13
C GLN A 48 10.64 4.43 -4.23
N PHE A 49 10.18 4.09 -5.42
CA PHE A 49 9.57 2.78 -5.62
C PHE A 49 9.89 2.24 -7.02
N MET A 50 9.80 0.93 -7.14
CA MET A 50 9.90 0.21 -8.40
C MET A 50 8.98 -1.01 -8.36
N GLN A 51 8.49 -1.42 -9.52
CA GLN A 51 7.80 -2.68 -9.65
C GLN A 51 8.82 -3.83 -9.61
N ASP A 52 8.46 -4.91 -8.96
CA ASP A 52 9.33 -6.08 -8.79
C ASP A 52 9.74 -6.74 -10.12
N THR A 53 8.96 -6.48 -11.18
CA THR A 53 9.18 -7.02 -12.53
C THR A 53 9.88 -6.04 -13.49
N TRP A 54 10.29 -4.86 -13.03
CA TRP A 54 10.94 -3.89 -13.91
C TRP A 54 12.31 -4.39 -14.36
N ALA A 55 12.54 -4.30 -15.67
CA ALA A 55 13.83 -4.65 -16.25
C ALA A 55 14.89 -3.60 -15.89
N LEU A 56 16.14 -4.04 -15.87
CA LEU A 56 17.29 -3.15 -15.78
C LEU A 56 17.33 -2.24 -17.02
N ASN A 57 17.69 -0.98 -16.82
CA ASN A 57 17.98 -0.07 -17.92
C ASN A 57 19.32 -0.44 -18.62
N SER A 58 19.72 0.35 -19.66
CA SER A 58 20.97 0.13 -20.41
C SER A 58 22.22 0.13 -19.55
N ASP A 59 22.18 0.79 -18.39
CA ASP A 59 23.31 0.91 -17.47
C ASP A 59 23.29 -0.15 -16.36
N GLY A 60 22.35 -1.11 -16.44
CA GLY A 60 22.20 -2.19 -15.48
C GLY A 60 21.52 -1.75 -14.17
N GLU A 61 20.91 -0.58 -14.14
CA GLU A 61 20.17 -0.06 -13.00
C GLU A 61 18.67 -0.10 -13.27
N ILE A 62 17.87 -0.14 -12.22
CA ILE A 62 16.42 -0.01 -12.30
C ILE A 62 16.06 1.45 -12.00
N ASP A 63 15.35 2.08 -12.93
CA ASP A 63 14.82 3.42 -12.72
C ASP A 63 13.74 3.40 -11.63
N LYS A 64 14.09 3.97 -10.46
CA LYS A 64 13.14 4.14 -9.36
C LYS A 64 12.32 5.39 -9.56
N GLU A 65 11.02 5.25 -9.48
CA GLU A 65 10.12 6.39 -9.48
C GLU A 65 10.02 7.05 -8.11
N GLN A 66 9.61 8.31 -8.10
CA GLN A 66 9.46 9.10 -6.88
C GLN A 66 8.01 9.15 -6.42
N GLY A 67 7.81 9.06 -5.12
CA GLY A 67 6.53 9.21 -4.47
C GLY A 67 6.66 9.88 -3.11
N GLN A 68 5.53 9.98 -2.41
CA GLN A 68 5.47 10.57 -1.07
C GLN A 68 4.50 9.77 -0.20
N THR A 69 4.88 9.44 1.02
CA THR A 69 3.92 8.79 1.93
C THR A 69 2.80 9.76 2.31
N MET A 70 1.59 9.23 2.41
CA MET A 70 0.44 9.88 3.02
C MET A 70 0.29 9.44 4.49
N ASP A 71 0.51 8.16 4.71
CA ASP A 71 0.56 7.56 6.04
C ASP A 71 1.47 6.32 6.06
N ILE A 72 1.91 5.96 7.28
CA ILE A 72 2.76 4.80 7.53
C ILE A 72 2.30 4.06 8.78
N SER A 73 2.41 2.74 8.78
CA SER A 73 2.17 1.86 9.92
C SER A 73 3.14 0.68 9.91
N ASN A 74 3.10 -0.16 10.94
CA ASN A 74 3.96 -1.35 11.01
C ASN A 74 3.74 -2.35 9.87
N ASN A 75 2.54 -2.36 9.25
CA ASN A 75 2.18 -3.34 8.23
C ASN A 75 1.72 -2.72 6.91
N GLY A 76 1.83 -1.40 6.75
CA GLY A 76 1.37 -0.77 5.51
C GLY A 76 1.76 0.68 5.34
N LEU A 77 1.67 1.12 4.10
CA LEU A 77 1.89 2.49 3.64
C LEU A 77 0.68 2.97 2.85
N ALA A 78 0.40 4.27 2.88
CA ALA A 78 -0.32 4.92 1.80
C ALA A 78 0.64 5.89 1.10
N VAL A 79 0.72 5.83 -0.24
CA VAL A 79 1.73 6.55 -1.02
C VAL A 79 1.08 7.31 -2.16
N TYR A 80 1.41 8.59 -2.28
CA TYR A 80 1.14 9.41 -3.44
C TYR A 80 2.17 9.15 -4.53
N MET A 81 1.72 8.96 -5.78
CA MET A 81 2.59 8.61 -6.90
C MET A 81 1.99 9.05 -8.24
N ASN A 82 2.82 9.01 -9.29
CA ASN A 82 2.39 9.30 -10.66
C ASN A 82 2.23 8.04 -11.53
N HIS A 83 2.61 6.89 -11.00
CA HIS A 83 2.45 5.60 -11.65
C HIS A 83 1.16 4.90 -11.22
N TRP A 84 0.50 4.20 -12.15
CA TRP A 84 -0.66 3.36 -11.87
C TRP A 84 -0.24 1.90 -11.76
N PHE A 85 -0.53 1.28 -10.64
CA PHE A 85 -0.36 -0.15 -10.42
C PHE A 85 -1.70 -0.87 -10.38
N GLY A 86 -1.72 -2.12 -10.82
CA GLY A 86 -2.83 -3.02 -10.59
C GLY A 86 -2.93 -3.46 -9.12
N VAL A 87 -4.15 -3.67 -8.63
CA VAL A 87 -4.35 -4.29 -7.32
C VAL A 87 -3.78 -5.70 -7.31
N GLY A 88 -2.97 -6.03 -6.31
CA GLY A 88 -2.26 -7.29 -6.20
C GLY A 88 -0.82 -7.26 -6.75
N GLU A 89 -0.42 -6.20 -7.44
CA GLU A 89 0.97 -6.06 -7.90
C GLU A 89 1.93 -5.85 -6.73
N SER A 90 3.14 -6.43 -6.88
CA SER A 90 4.23 -6.31 -5.90
C SER A 90 5.17 -5.18 -6.30
N CYS A 91 5.55 -4.38 -5.32
CA CYS A 91 6.44 -3.24 -5.48
C CYS A 91 7.47 -3.21 -4.35
N ILE A 92 8.64 -2.69 -4.65
CA ILE A 92 9.69 -2.42 -3.66
C ILE A 92 9.68 -0.92 -3.39
N PHE A 93 9.57 -0.55 -2.12
CA PHE A 93 9.60 0.83 -1.64
C PHE A 93 10.88 1.09 -0.87
N THR A 94 11.61 2.11 -1.28
CA THR A 94 12.80 2.59 -0.57
C THR A 94 12.40 3.77 0.30
N LEU A 95 12.33 3.54 1.60
CA LEU A 95 12.04 4.56 2.60
C LEU A 95 13.31 5.37 2.92
N PRO A 96 13.19 6.69 3.19
CA PRO A 96 14.33 7.51 3.50
C PRO A 96 14.96 7.10 4.83
N ARG A 97 16.26 7.24 4.92
CA ARG A 97 16.97 7.05 6.18
C ARG A 97 16.53 8.11 7.18
N ILE A 98 16.06 7.68 8.32
CA ILE A 98 15.68 8.55 9.42
C ILE A 98 16.60 8.24 10.61
N GLY A 99 17.57 9.14 10.87
CA GLY A 99 18.46 9.07 12.03
C GLY A 99 19.81 8.38 11.81
N THR A 100 20.63 8.43 12.85
CA THR A 100 21.91 7.75 12.93
C THR A 100 21.71 6.32 13.40
N VAL A 101 21.27 5.44 12.51
CA VAL A 101 21.40 4.01 12.78
C VAL A 101 22.88 3.65 12.56
N SER A 102 23.50 3.11 13.57
CA SER A 102 24.92 2.72 13.61
C SER A 102 25.31 1.61 12.60
N SER A 103 24.38 1.13 11.83
CA SER A 103 24.55 0.07 10.83
C SER A 103 24.60 0.59 9.41
N GLY A 104 25.46 1.48 9.04
CA GLY A 104 25.84 1.78 7.63
C GLY A 104 24.76 1.84 6.52
N GLN A 105 23.53 1.38 6.76
CA GLN A 105 22.43 1.33 5.81
C GLN A 105 21.92 2.73 5.48
N LYS A 106 21.96 3.06 4.18
CA LYS A 106 21.56 4.40 3.70
C LYS A 106 20.05 4.55 3.50
N SER A 107 19.31 3.48 3.33
CA SER A 107 17.87 3.43 3.06
C SER A 107 17.26 2.16 3.63
N HIS A 108 15.94 2.11 3.77
CA HIS A 108 15.21 0.94 4.20
C HIS A 108 14.28 0.50 3.08
N ASP A 109 14.61 -0.63 2.43
CA ASP A 109 13.80 -1.21 1.38
C ASP A 109 12.76 -2.14 1.99
N VAL A 110 11.52 -2.00 1.56
CA VAL A 110 10.40 -2.83 1.98
C VAL A 110 9.60 -3.30 0.79
N VAL A 111 9.22 -4.57 0.79
CA VAL A 111 8.34 -5.14 -0.23
C VAL A 111 6.89 -4.91 0.18
N GLY A 112 6.06 -4.52 -0.77
CA GLY A 112 4.64 -4.32 -0.53
C GLY A 112 3.77 -4.76 -1.69
N VAL A 113 2.50 -5.04 -1.39
CA VAL A 113 1.48 -5.39 -2.38
C VAL A 113 0.43 -4.30 -2.41
N VAL A 114 0.06 -3.86 -3.61
CA VAL A 114 -0.98 -2.86 -3.81
C VAL A 114 -2.34 -3.45 -3.44
N CYS A 115 -2.98 -2.90 -2.40
CA CYS A 115 -4.30 -3.33 -1.95
C CYS A 115 -5.43 -2.54 -2.61
N TRP A 116 -5.20 -1.27 -2.86
CA TRP A 116 -6.14 -0.38 -3.54
C TRP A 116 -5.40 0.78 -4.17
N MET A 117 -5.99 1.37 -5.18
CA MET A 117 -5.49 2.56 -5.85
C MET A 117 -6.62 3.52 -6.20
N ARG A 118 -6.37 4.80 -6.17
CA ARG A 118 -7.34 5.84 -6.47
C ARG A 118 -6.69 7.00 -7.20
N GLU A 119 -7.37 7.52 -8.21
CA GLU A 119 -7.01 8.75 -8.87
C GLU A 119 -7.31 9.97 -8.00
N LEU A 120 -6.41 10.93 -7.99
CA LEU A 120 -6.55 12.20 -7.28
C LEU A 120 -7.12 13.28 -8.19
N PRO A 121 -7.72 14.34 -7.64
CA PRO A 121 -8.13 15.50 -8.41
C PRO A 121 -6.97 16.08 -9.22
N LYS A 122 -7.25 16.52 -10.44
CA LYS A 122 -6.25 17.14 -11.32
C LYS A 122 -5.69 18.42 -10.70
N GLY A 123 -4.40 18.69 -10.95
CA GLY A 123 -3.72 19.92 -10.53
C GLY A 123 -2.78 19.76 -9.33
N GLY A 124 -2.71 18.59 -8.70
CA GLY A 124 -1.72 18.27 -7.67
C GLY A 124 -0.40 17.75 -8.25
N ALA A 125 0.61 17.61 -7.39
CA ALA A 125 1.92 17.05 -7.73
C ALA A 125 1.85 15.56 -8.10
N PHE A 126 0.86 14.84 -7.56
CA PHE A 126 0.65 13.42 -7.79
C PHE A 126 -0.73 13.16 -8.38
N ARG A 127 -0.80 12.14 -9.25
CA ARG A 127 -2.05 11.73 -9.91
C ARG A 127 -2.81 10.67 -9.14
N PHE A 128 -2.11 9.86 -8.36
CA PHE A 128 -2.68 8.69 -7.71
C PHE A 128 -2.27 8.61 -6.24
N VAL A 129 -3.08 7.90 -5.47
CA VAL A 129 -2.73 7.41 -4.13
C VAL A 129 -3.01 5.92 -4.06
N ALA A 130 -2.05 5.17 -3.52
CA ALA A 130 -2.14 3.73 -3.36
C ALA A 130 -2.05 3.34 -1.88
N GLY A 131 -2.83 2.34 -1.48
CA GLY A 131 -2.69 1.67 -0.20
C GLY A 131 -1.90 0.38 -0.38
N ILE A 132 -0.82 0.25 0.37
CA ILE A 132 0.17 -0.81 0.25
C ILE A 132 0.16 -1.64 1.53
N GLN A 133 0.06 -2.95 1.39
CA GLN A 133 0.30 -3.90 2.48
C GLN A 133 1.74 -4.40 2.41
N LEU A 134 2.51 -4.19 3.48
CA LEU A 134 3.89 -4.67 3.55
C LEU A 134 3.96 -6.19 3.67
N ARG A 135 4.94 -6.77 3.03
CA ARG A 135 5.32 -8.18 3.09
C ARG A 135 6.70 -8.27 3.70
N PHE A 136 6.87 -9.16 4.63
CA PHE A 136 8.14 -9.40 5.31
C PHE A 136 8.56 -10.84 5.06
N ALA A 137 9.80 -11.04 4.64
CA ALA A 137 10.35 -12.36 4.42
C ALA A 137 10.50 -13.12 5.75
N ASP A 138 10.84 -12.39 6.83
CA ASP A 138 11.03 -12.95 8.14
C ASP A 138 10.64 -12.00 9.28
N LEU A 139 10.87 -12.44 10.51
CA LEU A 139 10.58 -11.66 11.72
C LEU A 139 11.55 -10.48 11.90
N GLU A 140 12.76 -10.58 11.37
CA GLU A 140 13.77 -9.52 11.51
C GLU A 140 13.40 -8.31 10.65
N GLU A 141 13.00 -8.53 9.38
CA GLU A 141 12.49 -7.44 8.54
C GLU A 141 11.28 -6.74 9.16
N ARG A 142 10.35 -7.53 9.73
CA ARG A 142 9.20 -6.97 10.45
C ARG A 142 9.64 -6.12 11.63
N LYS A 143 10.60 -6.57 12.40
CA LYS A 143 11.16 -5.84 13.55
C LYS A 143 11.83 -4.54 13.11
N GLN A 144 12.63 -4.58 12.04
CA GLN A 144 13.26 -3.40 11.47
C GLN A 144 12.23 -2.35 11.06
N MET A 145 11.13 -2.77 10.44
CA MET A 145 10.03 -1.86 10.10
C MET A 145 9.35 -1.26 11.34
N GLN A 146 9.14 -2.06 12.39
CA GLN A 146 8.60 -1.56 13.66
C GLN A 146 9.52 -0.53 14.32
N GLU A 147 10.83 -0.77 14.32
CA GLU A 147 11.83 0.16 14.82
C GLU A 147 11.87 1.46 14.00
N TYR A 148 11.76 1.33 12.66
CA TYR A 148 11.65 2.48 11.77
C TYR A 148 10.42 3.32 12.11
N VAL A 149 9.24 2.72 12.23
CA VAL A 149 7.99 3.39 12.57
C VAL A 149 8.06 4.05 13.95
N ALA A 150 8.62 3.36 14.94
CA ALA A 150 8.81 3.92 16.29
C ALA A 150 9.76 5.13 16.28
N TYR A 151 10.81 5.07 15.49
CA TYR A 151 11.74 6.18 15.30
C TYR A 151 11.06 7.38 14.65
N VAL A 152 10.31 7.16 13.55
CA VAL A 152 9.52 8.20 12.87
C VAL A 152 8.59 8.88 13.87
N LYS A 153 7.84 8.10 14.64
CA LYS A 153 6.93 8.62 15.66
C LYS A 153 7.64 9.53 16.67
N LYS A 154 8.79 9.09 17.17
CA LYS A 154 9.60 9.88 18.12
C LYS A 154 10.15 11.16 17.48
N ARG A 155 10.66 11.07 16.25
CA ARG A 155 11.31 12.19 15.55
C ARG A 155 10.33 13.31 15.22
N TYR A 156 9.14 12.97 14.81
CA TYR A 156 8.10 13.92 14.38
C TYR A 156 7.06 14.23 15.46
N LYS A 157 7.23 13.69 16.68
CA LYS A 157 6.33 13.90 17.84
C LYS A 157 4.87 13.57 17.54
N LEU A 158 4.64 12.49 16.80
CA LEU A 158 3.32 12.00 16.36
C LEU A 158 2.68 11.10 17.43
#